data_e5a502b6d387d9eed3a71c13f7eca669
#
_entry.id   e5a502b6d387d9eed3a71c13f7eca669
#
_cell.length_a   1.000
_cell.length_b   1.000
_cell.length_c   1.000
_cell.angle_alpha   90.00
_cell.angle_beta   90.00
_cell.angle_gamma   90.00
#
_symmetry.space_group_name_H-M   'P 1'
#
loop_
_entity.id
_entity.type
_entity.pdbx_description
1 polymer ?
#
loop_
_entity_poly.entity_id
_entity_poly.type
_entity_poly.pdbx_seq_one_letter_code
_entity_poly.pdbx_strand_id
1 'polypeptide(L)'
;MSRDDDVRGRLARHILTDGFHIILDLHLSGGSWIVDVETGERYLDLYSFFASSPLGINPPDVTGDPEFMALLAEAAANKPTNPDIYTSHYADFVDVFARVLGDPALPHMFFVEGGALAVENALKCAFDWKSRHNEMRGASARLGTKVIHLTNAFHGRSGYTLSLTNTDPVKTDRFPVFGWPRIDVPAITFPLSEHLDDVVSAEQRALGQAEAAFREHPDDIACFIAEPIQAEGGDNHMRPEFLQAMQRLCRDNDALFVLDEVQTGVGLTGTAWAYQQLGLEPDVVAFAKKVQLGGIMAGRRVDDVPDNVFAVSSRINSTWGGGLADMVRSRRLLEVVERDGLFDQVKSTGAWFLTELQEVGSRFPGLVSNVRGRGLMCAFDLPGTAERDSLQSILREQEKILLLPCGPRSIRFRPALTISTEELSTGLKGLDRALSRLGNTGATPSH
;
A
#
# COMPACT_ATOMS: atom_id res chain seq x y z
N MET A 1 -22.86 -14.86 -32.62
CA MET A 1 -21.49 -15.01 -32.15
C MET A 1 -21.44 -16.32 -31.38
N SER A 2 -20.61 -17.29 -31.78
CA SER A 2 -20.51 -18.60 -31.09
C SER A 2 -19.97 -18.37 -29.68
N ARG A 3 -20.48 -19.14 -28.71
CA ARG A 3 -20.08 -19.14 -27.30
C ARG A 3 -18.60 -19.53 -27.03
N ASP A 4 -17.80 -19.74 -28.09
CA ASP A 4 -16.41 -20.21 -27.99
C ASP A 4 -15.36 -19.11 -27.72
N ASP A 5 -15.75 -17.86 -27.53
CA ASP A 5 -14.86 -16.75 -27.27
C ASP A 5 -15.21 -16.07 -25.93
N ASP A 6 -15.23 -16.84 -24.84
CA ASP A 6 -15.29 -16.25 -23.51
C ASP A 6 -14.05 -15.39 -23.24
N VAL A 7 -14.19 -14.38 -22.41
CA VAL A 7 -13.12 -13.40 -22.13
C VAL A 7 -11.87 -14.12 -21.57
N ARG A 8 -12.07 -15.07 -20.67
CA ARG A 8 -10.95 -15.81 -20.05
C ARG A 8 -10.22 -16.70 -21.04
N GLY A 9 -10.96 -17.43 -21.88
CA GLY A 9 -10.38 -18.27 -22.93
C GLY A 9 -9.58 -17.46 -23.94
N ARG A 10 -10.05 -16.26 -24.31
CA ARG A 10 -9.29 -15.33 -25.17
C ARG A 10 -8.01 -14.86 -24.52
N LEU A 11 -8.06 -14.44 -23.24
CA LEU A 11 -6.90 -14.01 -22.48
C LEU A 11 -5.89 -15.14 -22.28
N ALA A 12 -6.36 -16.35 -21.93
CA ALA A 12 -5.52 -17.52 -21.68
C ALA A 12 -4.69 -17.98 -22.90
N ARG A 13 -5.03 -17.54 -24.10
CA ARG A 13 -4.19 -17.78 -25.30
C ARG A 13 -2.84 -17.07 -25.24
N HIS A 14 -2.72 -16.00 -24.46
CA HIS A 14 -1.56 -15.11 -24.47
C HIS A 14 -1.01 -14.75 -23.09
N ILE A 15 -1.83 -14.82 -22.04
CA ILE A 15 -1.45 -14.46 -20.68
C ILE A 15 -1.87 -15.56 -19.70
N LEU A 16 -1.19 -15.61 -18.54
CA LEU A 16 -1.62 -16.42 -17.42
C LEU A 16 -2.90 -15.81 -16.80
N THR A 17 -3.99 -16.61 -16.73
CA THR A 17 -5.28 -16.17 -16.19
C THR A 17 -5.52 -16.77 -14.80
N ASP A 18 -4.72 -16.36 -13.82
CA ASP A 18 -4.74 -16.82 -12.42
C ASP A 18 -5.55 -15.92 -11.47
N GLY A 19 -6.27 -14.93 -12.01
CA GLY A 19 -7.15 -14.03 -11.26
C GLY A 19 -8.47 -14.68 -10.81
N PHE A 20 -9.32 -13.91 -10.15
CA PHE A 20 -10.67 -14.35 -9.81
C PHE A 20 -11.47 -14.78 -11.07
N HIS A 21 -12.35 -15.77 -10.90
CA HIS A 21 -13.28 -16.19 -11.97
C HIS A 21 -14.46 -15.22 -12.03
N ILE A 22 -14.18 -13.95 -12.30
CA ILE A 22 -15.15 -12.86 -12.40
C ILE A 22 -14.76 -12.03 -13.61
N ILE A 23 -15.70 -11.79 -14.51
CA ILE A 23 -15.56 -10.86 -15.62
C ILE A 23 -16.29 -9.57 -15.25
N LEU A 24 -15.52 -8.53 -14.97
CA LEU A 24 -16.04 -7.25 -14.48
C LEU A 24 -16.95 -6.58 -15.50
N ASP A 25 -18.22 -6.37 -15.14
CA ASP A 25 -19.13 -5.49 -15.88
C ASP A 25 -18.91 -4.03 -15.45
N LEU A 26 -18.29 -3.23 -16.32
CA LEU A 26 -18.03 -1.83 -16.06
C LEU A 26 -19.29 -0.95 -16.09
N HIS A 27 -20.40 -1.42 -16.63
CA HIS A 27 -21.64 -0.65 -16.69
C HIS A 27 -22.53 -0.88 -15.47
N LEU A 28 -22.62 -2.14 -15.02
CA LEU A 28 -23.50 -2.53 -13.91
C LEU A 28 -22.80 -2.49 -12.54
N SER A 29 -21.46 -2.46 -12.51
CA SER A 29 -20.70 -2.29 -11.28
C SER A 29 -20.71 -0.84 -10.80
N GLY A 30 -20.75 -0.63 -9.48
CA GLY A 30 -20.74 0.73 -8.93
C GLY A 30 -20.48 0.75 -7.42
N GLY A 31 -19.78 1.79 -6.93
CA GLY A 31 -19.41 1.91 -5.54
C GLY A 31 -18.60 0.71 -5.05
N SER A 32 -19.08 0.06 -4.00
CA SER A 32 -18.49 -1.16 -3.43
C SER A 32 -19.02 -2.46 -4.05
N TRP A 33 -19.69 -2.42 -5.21
CA TRP A 33 -20.30 -3.59 -5.81
C TRP A 33 -19.76 -3.89 -7.20
N ILE A 34 -19.20 -5.10 -7.34
CA ILE A 34 -18.75 -5.68 -8.61
C ILE A 34 -19.84 -6.59 -9.15
N VAL A 35 -20.14 -6.49 -10.44
CA VAL A 35 -21.05 -7.37 -11.17
C VAL A 35 -20.24 -8.21 -12.14
N ASP A 36 -20.49 -9.52 -12.16
CA ASP A 36 -19.91 -10.43 -13.13
C ASP A 36 -20.76 -10.49 -14.41
N VAL A 37 -20.15 -10.21 -15.55
CA VAL A 37 -20.80 -10.23 -16.88
C VAL A 37 -21.41 -11.57 -17.22
N GLU A 38 -20.76 -12.69 -16.83
CA GLU A 38 -21.17 -14.05 -17.26
C GLU A 38 -22.35 -14.55 -16.44
N THR A 39 -22.36 -14.28 -15.15
CA THR A 39 -23.36 -14.82 -14.22
C THR A 39 -24.41 -13.81 -13.79
N GLY A 40 -24.13 -12.52 -13.93
CA GLY A 40 -24.93 -11.44 -13.35
C GLY A 40 -24.85 -11.35 -11.82
N GLU A 41 -24.02 -12.16 -11.18
CA GLU A 41 -23.83 -12.14 -9.74
C GLU A 41 -23.17 -10.84 -9.28
N ARG A 42 -23.57 -10.38 -8.08
CA ARG A 42 -23.02 -9.18 -7.45
C ARG A 42 -22.12 -9.58 -6.29
N TYR A 43 -20.94 -8.98 -6.26
CA TYR A 43 -19.94 -9.18 -5.21
C TYR A 43 -19.72 -7.88 -4.44
N LEU A 44 -19.74 -7.97 -3.11
CA LEU A 44 -19.30 -6.87 -2.25
C LEU A 44 -17.77 -6.79 -2.28
N ASP A 45 -17.26 -5.67 -2.77
CA ASP A 45 -15.83 -5.41 -2.90
C ASP A 45 -15.26 -4.79 -1.63
N LEU A 46 -14.59 -5.61 -0.82
CA LEU A 46 -13.84 -5.18 0.36
C LEU A 46 -12.32 -5.21 0.14
N TYR A 47 -11.86 -5.23 -1.12
CA TYR A 47 -10.43 -5.17 -1.44
C TYR A 47 -10.03 -4.01 -2.38
N SER A 48 -11.00 -3.41 -3.07
CA SER A 48 -10.87 -2.25 -3.96
C SER A 48 -9.59 -2.27 -4.82
N PHE A 49 -9.36 -3.40 -5.50
CA PHE A 49 -8.18 -3.63 -6.35
C PHE A 49 -6.87 -3.35 -5.59
N PHE A 50 -6.67 -4.01 -4.45
CA PHE A 50 -5.53 -3.81 -3.52
C PHE A 50 -5.45 -2.39 -2.94
N ALA A 51 -6.60 -1.80 -2.60
CA ALA A 51 -6.73 -0.42 -2.13
C ALA A 51 -6.29 0.61 -3.19
N SER A 52 -6.54 0.40 -4.46
CA SER A 52 -6.22 1.36 -5.52
C SER A 52 -7.43 2.17 -6.01
N SER A 53 -8.65 1.80 -5.64
CA SER A 53 -9.88 2.51 -5.99
C SER A 53 -10.43 3.28 -4.77
N PRO A 54 -10.06 4.56 -4.58
CA PRO A 54 -10.42 5.29 -3.36
C PRO A 54 -11.92 5.54 -3.23
N LEU A 55 -12.64 5.76 -4.32
CA LEU A 55 -14.07 6.05 -4.34
C LEU A 55 -14.93 4.89 -4.86
N GLY A 56 -14.35 3.69 -5.00
CA GLY A 56 -15.03 2.54 -5.59
C GLY A 56 -15.12 2.62 -7.12
N ILE A 57 -16.02 1.81 -7.69
CA ILE A 57 -16.22 1.73 -9.14
C ILE A 57 -17.26 2.76 -9.58
N ASN A 58 -17.03 3.40 -10.73
CA ASN A 58 -17.93 4.36 -11.34
C ASN A 58 -18.45 5.44 -10.35
N PRO A 59 -17.57 6.14 -9.63
CA PRO A 59 -18.03 7.16 -8.70
C PRO A 59 -18.84 8.23 -9.46
N PRO A 60 -20.03 8.60 -8.96
CA PRO A 60 -20.94 9.53 -9.66
C PRO A 60 -20.29 10.89 -10.00
N ASP A 61 -19.40 11.37 -9.13
CA ASP A 61 -18.65 12.62 -9.35
C ASP A 61 -17.66 12.55 -10.52
N VAL A 62 -17.35 11.36 -11.01
CA VAL A 62 -16.49 11.12 -12.18
C VAL A 62 -17.38 10.83 -13.39
N THR A 63 -18.17 9.76 -13.34
CA THR A 63 -18.92 9.25 -14.50
C THR A 63 -20.18 10.02 -14.78
N GLY A 64 -20.75 10.70 -13.79
CA GLY A 64 -21.97 11.52 -13.92
C GLY A 64 -21.73 12.97 -14.34
N ASP A 65 -20.46 13.40 -14.52
CA ASP A 65 -20.09 14.75 -14.97
C ASP A 65 -19.61 14.71 -16.43
N PRO A 66 -20.46 15.12 -17.41
CA PRO A 66 -20.10 15.07 -18.83
C PRO A 66 -18.91 15.98 -19.20
N GLU A 67 -18.74 17.11 -18.53
CA GLU A 67 -17.65 18.05 -18.80
C GLU A 67 -16.32 17.41 -18.34
N PHE A 68 -16.31 16.82 -17.15
CA PHE A 68 -15.16 16.09 -16.66
C PHE A 68 -14.84 14.87 -17.54
N MET A 69 -15.85 14.11 -17.97
CA MET A 69 -15.65 12.96 -18.87
C MET A 69 -15.05 13.39 -20.23
N ALA A 70 -15.46 14.54 -20.78
CA ALA A 70 -14.84 15.08 -22.00
C ALA A 70 -13.37 15.44 -21.78
N LEU A 71 -13.05 16.08 -20.65
CA LEU A 71 -11.68 16.41 -20.25
C LEU A 71 -10.82 15.15 -20.09
N LEU A 72 -11.35 14.13 -19.42
CA LEU A 72 -10.66 12.86 -19.23
C LEU A 72 -10.42 12.15 -20.58
N ALA A 73 -11.39 12.22 -21.50
CA ALA A 73 -11.24 11.65 -22.84
C ALA A 73 -10.16 12.39 -23.65
N GLU A 74 -10.07 13.71 -23.56
CA GLU A 74 -9.00 14.51 -24.17
C GLU A 74 -7.63 14.12 -23.63
N ALA A 75 -7.49 14.03 -22.30
CA ALA A 75 -6.25 13.60 -21.66
C ALA A 75 -5.89 12.15 -22.01
N ALA A 76 -6.88 11.25 -22.15
CA ALA A 76 -6.64 9.85 -22.49
C ALA A 76 -6.26 9.65 -23.96
N ALA A 77 -6.72 10.52 -24.85
CA ALA A 77 -6.34 10.49 -26.27
C ALA A 77 -4.88 10.92 -26.50
N ASN A 78 -4.26 11.57 -25.53
CA ASN A 78 -2.91 12.13 -25.63
C ASN A 78 -2.01 11.60 -24.50
N LYS A 79 -0.79 11.24 -24.84
CA LYS A 79 0.21 10.82 -23.83
C LYS A 79 1.49 11.65 -23.97
N PRO A 80 1.49 12.92 -23.52
CA PRO A 80 2.65 13.80 -23.63
C PRO A 80 3.76 13.35 -22.67
N THR A 81 4.98 13.83 -22.95
CA THR A 81 6.11 13.75 -22.03
C THR A 81 6.00 14.86 -21.00
N ASN A 82 5.30 14.62 -19.92
CA ASN A 82 5.05 15.63 -18.87
C ASN A 82 6.33 16.29 -18.30
N PRO A 83 7.49 15.58 -18.20
CA PRO A 83 8.72 16.22 -17.76
C PRO A 83 9.31 17.24 -18.75
N ASP A 84 8.97 17.16 -20.04
CA ASP A 84 9.56 18.01 -21.09
C ASP A 84 8.60 19.10 -21.58
N ILE A 85 7.29 18.79 -21.66
CA ILE A 85 6.24 19.69 -22.15
C ILE A 85 5.08 19.69 -21.16
N TYR A 86 4.86 20.83 -20.54
CA TYR A 86 3.88 20.97 -19.46
C TYR A 86 2.48 21.26 -20.02
N THR A 87 1.47 20.79 -19.27
CA THR A 87 0.06 21.10 -19.53
C THR A 87 -0.57 21.78 -18.33
N SER A 88 -1.63 22.57 -18.53
CA SER A 88 -2.43 23.11 -17.43
C SER A 88 -3.02 22.02 -16.55
N HIS A 89 -3.40 20.89 -17.14
CA HIS A 89 -3.95 19.75 -16.39
C HIS A 89 -2.94 19.13 -15.43
N TYR A 90 -1.64 19.10 -15.82
CA TYR A 90 -0.58 18.66 -14.92
C TYR A 90 -0.41 19.66 -13.76
N ALA A 91 -0.40 20.96 -14.03
CA ALA A 91 -0.32 21.98 -12.98
C ALA A 91 -1.51 21.89 -12.01
N ASP A 92 -2.75 21.81 -12.54
CA ASP A 92 -3.96 21.64 -11.72
C ASP A 92 -3.91 20.40 -10.82
N PHE A 93 -3.39 19.29 -11.33
CA PHE A 93 -3.20 18.08 -10.53
C PHE A 93 -2.19 18.31 -9.40
N VAL A 94 -1.04 18.93 -9.69
CA VAL A 94 0.00 19.20 -8.68
C VAL A 94 -0.54 20.12 -7.59
N ASP A 95 -1.30 21.14 -7.94
CA ASP A 95 -1.93 22.08 -6.99
C ASP A 95 -2.89 21.35 -6.05
N VAL A 96 -3.77 20.50 -6.60
CA VAL A 96 -4.72 19.71 -5.80
C VAL A 96 -3.99 18.68 -4.94
N PHE A 97 -2.99 17.99 -5.49
CA PHE A 97 -2.17 17.04 -4.74
C PHE A 97 -1.47 17.73 -3.57
N ALA A 98 -0.82 18.87 -3.80
CA ALA A 98 -0.13 19.64 -2.77
C ALA A 98 -1.08 20.10 -1.66
N ARG A 99 -2.30 20.51 -2.01
CA ARG A 99 -3.32 20.97 -1.04
C ARG A 99 -3.88 19.82 -0.20
N VAL A 100 -4.19 18.67 -0.83
CA VAL A 100 -4.90 17.55 -0.15
C VAL A 100 -3.95 16.58 0.52
N LEU A 101 -2.81 16.31 -0.11
CA LEU A 101 -1.86 15.27 0.31
C LEU A 101 -0.46 15.81 0.67
N GLY A 102 -0.16 17.05 0.33
CA GLY A 102 1.16 17.64 0.56
C GLY A 102 1.53 17.72 2.03
N ASP A 103 2.84 17.63 2.30
CA ASP A 103 3.44 17.95 3.59
C ASP A 103 4.42 19.11 3.38
N PRO A 104 4.26 20.26 4.07
CA PRO A 104 5.18 21.39 3.93
C PRO A 104 6.66 21.04 4.20
N ALA A 105 6.92 19.99 4.94
CA ALA A 105 8.27 19.50 5.21
C ALA A 105 8.83 18.59 4.10
N LEU A 106 8.01 18.23 3.10
CA LEU A 106 8.35 17.41 1.95
C LEU A 106 7.93 18.11 0.65
N PRO A 107 8.49 19.31 0.35
CA PRO A 107 8.01 20.17 -0.74
C PRO A 107 8.35 19.67 -2.13
N HIS A 108 9.36 18.79 -2.27
CA HIS A 108 9.75 18.26 -3.56
C HIS A 108 8.89 17.07 -3.95
N MET A 109 8.40 17.08 -5.19
CA MET A 109 7.57 16.01 -5.73
C MET A 109 8.16 15.49 -7.04
N PHE A 110 8.06 14.18 -7.23
CA PHE A 110 8.37 13.53 -8.50
C PHE A 110 7.30 12.49 -8.80
N PHE A 111 6.76 12.49 -10.02
CA PHE A 111 5.70 11.59 -10.42
C PHE A 111 6.20 10.60 -11.49
N VAL A 112 5.68 9.37 -11.41
CA VAL A 112 6.05 8.25 -12.27
C VAL A 112 4.87 7.25 -12.35
N GLU A 113 4.91 6.29 -13.23
CA GLU A 113 3.88 5.25 -13.33
C GLU A 113 4.19 4.07 -12.41
N GLY A 114 3.30 3.83 -11.41
CA GLY A 114 3.30 2.64 -10.55
C GLY A 114 4.16 2.73 -9.29
N GLY A 115 3.76 1.92 -8.29
CA GLY A 115 4.36 1.93 -6.96
C GLY A 115 5.80 1.42 -6.90
N ALA A 116 6.14 0.39 -7.67
CA ALA A 116 7.51 -0.10 -7.71
C ALA A 116 8.49 0.98 -8.22
N LEU A 117 8.10 1.72 -9.27
CA LEU A 117 8.93 2.82 -9.77
C LEU A 117 8.97 4.02 -8.81
N ALA A 118 7.92 4.25 -8.03
CA ALA A 118 7.95 5.24 -6.96
C ALA A 118 9.03 4.89 -5.92
N VAL A 119 9.04 3.65 -5.42
CA VAL A 119 10.06 3.19 -4.47
C VAL A 119 11.45 3.16 -5.11
N GLU A 120 11.61 2.74 -6.38
CA GLU A 120 12.90 2.84 -7.10
C GLU A 120 13.45 4.26 -7.06
N ASN A 121 12.62 5.28 -7.26
CA ASN A 121 13.05 6.68 -7.24
C ASN A 121 13.27 7.21 -5.82
N ALA A 122 12.55 6.72 -4.81
CA ALA A 122 12.86 6.99 -3.40
C ALA A 122 14.26 6.47 -3.03
N LEU A 123 14.61 5.26 -3.47
CA LEU A 123 15.94 4.68 -3.25
C LEU A 123 17.02 5.44 -4.04
N LYS A 124 16.75 5.82 -5.29
CA LYS A 124 17.69 6.65 -6.08
C LYS A 124 17.95 8.00 -5.40
N CYS A 125 16.92 8.61 -4.83
CA CYS A 125 17.06 9.82 -4.02
C CYS A 125 17.99 9.57 -2.83
N ALA A 126 17.79 8.47 -2.10
CA ALA A 126 18.61 8.12 -0.95
C ALA A 126 20.07 7.79 -1.32
N PHE A 127 20.30 7.06 -2.39
CA PHE A 127 21.65 6.74 -2.87
C PHE A 127 22.40 7.99 -3.33
N ASP A 128 21.77 8.85 -4.12
CA ASP A 128 22.36 10.11 -4.57
C ASP A 128 22.70 11.03 -3.40
N TRP A 129 21.75 11.19 -2.47
CA TRP A 129 21.95 11.97 -1.26
C TRP A 129 23.12 11.43 -0.44
N LYS A 130 23.14 10.12 -0.12
CA LYS A 130 24.18 9.55 0.75
C LYS A 130 25.58 9.65 0.11
N SER A 131 25.69 9.36 -1.17
CA SER A 131 26.95 9.49 -1.93
C SER A 131 27.52 10.92 -1.85
N ARG A 132 26.68 11.93 -2.12
CA ARG A 132 27.07 13.35 -2.07
C ARG A 132 27.34 13.84 -0.66
N HIS A 133 26.50 13.42 0.31
CA HIS A 133 26.70 13.73 1.70
C HIS A 133 28.04 13.16 2.23
N ASN A 134 28.40 11.95 1.82
CA ASN A 134 29.70 11.37 2.11
C ASN A 134 30.83 12.22 1.53
N GLU A 135 30.74 12.62 0.26
CA GLU A 135 31.75 13.47 -0.40
C GLU A 135 31.91 14.81 0.33
N MET A 136 30.83 15.47 0.70
CA MET A 136 30.84 16.72 1.45
C MET A 136 31.56 16.60 2.81
N ARG A 137 31.54 15.41 3.41
CA ARG A 137 32.21 15.10 4.68
C ARG A 137 33.63 14.57 4.52
N GLY A 138 34.13 14.46 3.29
CA GLY A 138 35.44 13.88 2.98
C GLY A 138 35.50 12.36 3.04
N ALA A 139 34.34 11.68 3.09
CA ALA A 139 34.21 10.24 2.96
C ALA A 139 34.11 9.82 1.46
N SER A 140 34.11 8.52 1.19
CA SER A 140 34.06 8.02 -0.19
C SER A 140 32.67 8.20 -0.82
N ALA A 141 32.57 8.89 -1.93
CA ALA A 141 31.37 8.99 -2.76
C ALA A 141 30.94 7.63 -3.40
N ARG A 142 31.73 6.57 -3.28
CA ARG A 142 31.37 5.21 -3.75
C ARG A 142 30.57 4.43 -2.75
N LEU A 143 30.46 4.90 -1.51
CA LEU A 143 29.63 4.35 -0.44
C LEU A 143 28.23 4.96 -0.49
N GLY A 144 27.29 4.40 0.27
CA GLY A 144 25.88 4.78 0.22
C GLY A 144 25.08 3.88 -0.72
N THR A 145 25.45 2.59 -0.79
CA THR A 145 24.87 1.64 -1.77
C THR A 145 23.92 0.61 -1.12
N LYS A 146 23.76 0.65 0.19
CA LYS A 146 22.98 -0.34 0.93
C LYS A 146 21.73 0.27 1.54
N VAL A 147 20.72 -0.59 1.72
CA VAL A 147 19.42 -0.25 2.29
C VAL A 147 19.10 -1.21 3.44
N ILE A 148 18.77 -0.68 4.61
CA ILE A 148 18.17 -1.50 5.68
C ILE A 148 16.68 -1.63 5.42
N HIS A 149 16.12 -2.84 5.51
CA HIS A 149 14.70 -3.10 5.33
C HIS A 149 14.22 -4.24 6.25
N LEU A 150 12.90 -4.37 6.38
CA LEU A 150 12.29 -5.33 7.29
C LEU A 150 12.06 -6.70 6.64
N THR A 151 12.02 -7.76 7.45
CA THR A 151 11.39 -9.03 7.06
C THR A 151 9.92 -8.82 6.75
N ASN A 152 9.35 -9.68 5.90
CA ASN A 152 7.95 -9.62 5.44
C ASN A 152 7.57 -8.32 4.69
N ALA A 153 8.54 -7.56 4.19
CA ALA A 153 8.27 -6.34 3.43
C ALA A 153 7.87 -6.62 1.97
N PHE A 154 7.03 -5.74 1.42
CA PHE A 154 6.70 -5.71 0.00
C PHE A 154 6.82 -4.29 -0.56
N HIS A 155 7.86 -4.06 -1.34
CA HIS A 155 8.15 -2.75 -1.92
C HIS A 155 8.06 -2.70 -3.46
N GLY A 156 7.70 -3.81 -4.09
CA GLY A 156 7.60 -3.94 -5.54
C GLY A 156 8.38 -5.13 -6.09
N ARG A 157 8.38 -5.27 -7.42
CA ARG A 157 8.95 -6.43 -8.13
C ARG A 157 9.87 -6.01 -9.29
N SER A 158 10.39 -4.78 -9.27
CA SER A 158 11.40 -4.26 -10.22
C SER A 158 12.79 -4.32 -9.58
N GLY A 159 13.83 -3.83 -10.24
CA GLY A 159 15.24 -3.94 -9.89
C GLY A 159 15.60 -3.83 -8.41
N TYR A 160 15.65 -2.62 -7.87
CA TYR A 160 15.97 -2.41 -6.45
C TYR A 160 14.87 -2.94 -5.53
N THR A 161 13.59 -2.71 -5.88
CA THR A 161 12.45 -3.09 -5.02
C THR A 161 12.31 -4.60 -4.85
N LEU A 162 12.71 -5.39 -5.86
CA LEU A 162 12.72 -6.85 -5.75
C LEU A 162 13.65 -7.34 -4.64
N SER A 163 14.76 -6.62 -4.41
CA SER A 163 15.72 -6.93 -3.35
C SER A 163 15.18 -6.68 -1.93
N LEU A 164 14.17 -5.84 -1.83
CA LEU A 164 13.50 -5.49 -0.56
C LEU A 164 12.29 -6.37 -0.29
N THR A 165 11.62 -6.86 -1.36
CA THR A 165 10.41 -7.70 -1.24
C THR A 165 10.79 -9.11 -0.79
N ASN A 166 10.14 -9.59 0.28
CA ASN A 166 10.45 -10.89 0.86
C ASN A 166 9.23 -11.57 1.51
N THR A 167 8.02 -11.27 1.05
CA THR A 167 6.76 -11.83 1.55
C THR A 167 6.53 -13.28 1.11
N ASP A 168 7.08 -13.68 -0.04
CA ASP A 168 6.92 -15.02 -0.59
C ASP A 168 8.12 -15.33 -1.51
N PRO A 169 8.85 -16.43 -1.31
CA PRO A 169 9.98 -16.83 -2.13
C PRO A 169 9.68 -16.92 -3.63
N VAL A 170 8.47 -17.30 -4.02
CA VAL A 170 8.07 -17.42 -5.44
C VAL A 170 8.23 -16.10 -6.21
N LYS A 171 8.19 -14.97 -5.52
CA LYS A 171 8.32 -13.63 -6.12
C LYS A 171 9.75 -13.25 -6.47
N THR A 172 10.73 -13.84 -5.77
CA THR A 172 12.15 -13.46 -5.85
C THR A 172 13.04 -14.60 -6.30
N ASP A 173 12.55 -15.85 -6.25
CA ASP A 173 13.34 -17.03 -6.64
C ASP A 173 13.87 -16.88 -8.07
N ARG A 174 15.14 -17.24 -8.26
CA ARG A 174 15.88 -17.21 -9.53
C ARG A 174 16.10 -15.82 -10.15
N PHE A 175 15.75 -14.73 -9.47
CA PHE A 175 16.08 -13.39 -9.92
C PHE A 175 17.29 -12.84 -9.14
N PRO A 176 18.23 -12.13 -9.81
CA PRO A 176 19.31 -11.45 -9.10
C PRO A 176 18.77 -10.39 -8.15
N VAL A 177 19.28 -10.36 -6.93
CA VAL A 177 18.91 -9.39 -5.88
C VAL A 177 20.17 -8.85 -5.21
N PHE A 178 20.08 -7.65 -4.63
CA PHE A 178 21.15 -7.08 -3.81
C PHE A 178 21.09 -7.68 -2.40
N GLY A 179 22.26 -8.03 -1.85
CA GLY A 179 22.40 -8.53 -0.48
C GLY A 179 22.40 -7.41 0.57
N TRP A 180 21.32 -6.65 0.65
CA TRP A 180 21.17 -5.57 1.62
C TRP A 180 20.78 -6.05 3.01
N PRO A 181 21.17 -5.33 4.09
CA PRO A 181 20.80 -5.71 5.45
C PRO A 181 19.30 -5.79 5.66
N ARG A 182 18.85 -6.93 6.16
CA ARG A 182 17.44 -7.17 6.50
C ARG A 182 17.34 -7.43 8.00
N ILE A 183 16.44 -6.70 8.67
CA ILE A 183 16.19 -6.82 10.09
C ILE A 183 14.79 -7.39 10.35
N ASP A 184 14.58 -7.96 11.52
CA ASP A 184 13.30 -8.55 11.88
C ASP A 184 12.22 -7.47 12.03
N VAL A 185 10.99 -7.77 11.60
CA VAL A 185 9.84 -6.92 11.86
C VAL A 185 9.31 -7.18 13.28
N PRO A 186 9.27 -6.18 14.17
CA PRO A 186 8.66 -6.33 15.50
C PRO A 186 7.16 -6.10 15.41
N ALA A 187 6.44 -7.03 14.78
CA ALA A 187 5.01 -6.93 14.61
C ALA A 187 4.27 -7.01 15.95
N ILE A 188 3.25 -6.17 16.12
CA ILE A 188 2.35 -6.21 17.26
C ILE A 188 1.46 -7.45 17.15
N THR A 189 1.36 -8.21 18.25
CA THR A 189 0.27 -9.16 18.45
C THR A 189 -0.82 -8.49 19.29
N PHE A 190 -2.05 -8.54 18.82
CA PHE A 190 -3.20 -7.96 19.53
C PHE A 190 -3.98 -8.99 20.31
N PRO A 191 -4.51 -8.64 21.51
CA PRO A 191 -4.44 -7.29 22.10
C PRO A 191 -3.05 -6.98 22.65
N LEU A 192 -2.53 -5.78 22.33
CA LEU A 192 -1.17 -5.37 22.71
C LEU A 192 -0.91 -5.45 24.21
N SER A 193 -1.94 -5.19 25.03
CA SER A 193 -1.82 -5.24 26.51
C SER A 193 -1.37 -6.61 27.05
N GLU A 194 -1.65 -7.67 26.32
CA GLU A 194 -1.28 -9.04 26.71
C GLU A 194 0.10 -9.46 26.16
N HIS A 195 0.62 -8.73 25.18
CA HIS A 195 1.84 -9.08 24.44
C HIS A 195 2.92 -8.00 24.45
N LEU A 196 2.78 -6.97 25.29
CA LEU A 196 3.64 -5.79 25.24
C LEU A 196 5.12 -6.14 25.48
N ASP A 197 5.42 -7.01 26.45
CA ASP A 197 6.80 -7.38 26.78
C ASP A 197 7.48 -8.16 25.63
N ASP A 198 6.74 -9.03 24.96
CA ASP A 198 7.24 -9.77 23.79
C ASP A 198 7.51 -8.81 22.61
N VAL A 199 6.61 -7.85 22.39
CA VAL A 199 6.75 -6.84 21.33
C VAL A 199 7.96 -5.94 21.62
N VAL A 200 8.12 -5.44 22.84
CA VAL A 200 9.28 -4.63 23.24
C VAL A 200 10.59 -5.42 23.09
N SER A 201 10.59 -6.69 23.46
CA SER A 201 11.76 -7.55 23.27
C SER A 201 12.08 -7.75 21.78
N ALA A 202 11.08 -7.88 20.91
CA ALA A 202 11.28 -7.95 19.48
C ALA A 202 11.81 -6.62 18.89
N GLU A 203 11.31 -5.48 19.36
CA GLU A 203 11.82 -4.15 18.99
C GLU A 203 13.30 -3.99 19.35
N GLN A 204 13.69 -4.38 20.56
CA GLN A 204 15.09 -4.32 20.99
C GLN A 204 16.00 -5.19 20.12
N ARG A 205 15.56 -6.39 19.74
CA ARG A 205 16.32 -7.24 18.81
C ARG A 205 16.47 -6.58 17.44
N ALA A 206 15.38 -6.06 16.88
CA ALA A 206 15.40 -5.41 15.57
C ALA A 206 16.30 -4.15 15.56
N LEU A 207 16.23 -3.32 16.60
CA LEU A 207 17.12 -2.17 16.77
C LEU A 207 18.59 -2.60 16.88
N GLY A 208 18.89 -3.66 17.65
CA GLY A 208 20.24 -4.21 17.74
C GLY A 208 20.78 -4.74 16.40
N GLN A 209 19.91 -5.33 15.57
CA GLN A 209 20.26 -5.73 14.21
C GLN A 209 20.56 -4.52 13.31
N ALA A 210 19.76 -3.47 13.41
CA ALA A 210 19.99 -2.24 12.65
C ALA A 210 21.30 -1.55 13.05
N GLU A 211 21.57 -1.43 14.36
CA GLU A 211 22.85 -0.92 14.88
C GLU A 211 24.04 -1.76 14.39
N ALA A 212 23.90 -3.08 14.36
CA ALA A 212 24.94 -3.96 13.83
C ALA A 212 25.16 -3.68 12.33
N ALA A 213 24.11 -3.54 11.54
CA ALA A 213 24.23 -3.21 10.13
C ALA A 213 24.96 -1.88 9.87
N PHE A 214 24.67 -0.84 10.66
CA PHE A 214 25.40 0.44 10.57
C PHE A 214 26.88 0.29 10.95
N ARG A 215 27.21 -0.51 11.97
CA ARG A 215 28.61 -0.76 12.36
C ARG A 215 29.37 -1.60 11.32
N GLU A 216 28.73 -2.57 10.69
CA GLU A 216 29.32 -3.43 9.66
C GLU A 216 29.50 -2.71 8.33
N HIS A 217 28.71 -1.69 8.06
CA HIS A 217 28.70 -0.94 6.80
C HIS A 217 28.82 0.58 7.06
N PRO A 218 29.93 1.04 7.64
CA PRO A 218 30.12 2.47 7.96
C PRO A 218 30.06 3.29 6.67
N ASP A 219 29.31 4.39 6.70
CA ASP A 219 29.03 5.30 5.59
C ASP A 219 28.35 4.68 4.34
N ASP A 220 28.00 3.38 4.35
CA ASP A 220 27.46 2.68 3.17
C ASP A 220 25.93 2.46 3.23
N ILE A 221 25.30 2.68 4.36
CA ILE A 221 23.83 2.63 4.46
C ILE A 221 23.25 3.96 3.98
N ALA A 222 22.51 3.93 2.86
CA ALA A 222 21.84 5.12 2.31
C ALA A 222 20.55 5.44 3.05
N CYS A 223 19.76 4.43 3.38
CA CYS A 223 18.49 4.61 4.09
C CYS A 223 18.04 3.35 4.82
N PHE A 224 17.09 3.55 5.71
CA PHE A 224 16.14 2.53 6.13
C PHE A 224 14.82 2.79 5.42
N ILE A 225 14.19 1.73 4.89
CA ILE A 225 12.86 1.80 4.29
C ILE A 225 11.88 0.87 4.98
N ALA A 226 10.65 1.35 5.21
CA ALA A 226 9.56 0.54 5.75
C ALA A 226 8.20 0.99 5.22
N GLU A 227 7.25 0.06 5.17
CA GLU A 227 5.83 0.35 5.16
C GLU A 227 5.44 0.76 6.61
N PRO A 228 4.70 1.86 6.86
CA PRO A 228 4.26 2.21 8.23
C PRO A 228 3.42 1.11 8.88
N ILE A 229 2.65 0.39 8.08
CA ILE A 229 1.98 -0.87 8.38
C ILE A 229 2.29 -1.80 7.21
N GLN A 230 2.94 -2.92 7.46
CA GLN A 230 3.21 -3.88 6.40
C GLN A 230 1.89 -4.48 5.92
N ALA A 231 1.62 -4.34 4.63
CA ALA A 231 0.34 -4.76 4.08
C ALA A 231 0.37 -6.23 3.64
N GLU A 232 1.16 -6.55 2.62
CA GLU A 232 1.17 -7.89 2.02
C GLU A 232 1.82 -8.94 2.94
N GLY A 233 2.78 -8.54 3.73
CA GLY A 233 3.48 -9.41 4.67
C GLY A 233 2.64 -9.92 5.85
N GLY A 234 1.39 -9.45 5.99
CA GLY A 234 0.48 -9.91 7.03
C GLY A 234 -0.27 -8.81 7.77
N ASP A 235 -0.42 -7.62 7.21
CA ASP A 235 -0.97 -6.45 7.92
C ASP A 235 -0.28 -6.22 9.28
N ASN A 236 1.04 -6.27 9.28
CA ASN A 236 1.83 -6.16 10.49
C ASN A 236 1.91 -4.71 10.95
N HIS A 237 1.26 -4.41 12.06
CA HIS A 237 1.40 -3.13 12.74
C HIS A 237 2.67 -3.13 13.57
N MET A 238 3.34 -1.97 13.63
CA MET A 238 4.49 -1.72 14.50
C MET A 238 4.15 -0.59 15.46
N ARG A 239 4.76 -0.59 16.64
CA ARG A 239 4.59 0.51 17.57
C ARG A 239 5.29 1.77 17.04
N PRO A 240 4.69 2.96 17.28
CA PRO A 240 5.33 4.23 16.95
C PRO A 240 6.74 4.35 17.53
N GLU A 241 6.95 3.87 18.75
CA GLU A 241 8.22 3.95 19.47
C GLU A 241 9.36 3.26 18.72
N PHE A 242 9.11 2.10 18.10
CA PHE A 242 10.09 1.41 17.27
C PHE A 242 10.46 2.22 16.03
N LEU A 243 9.46 2.68 15.26
CA LEU A 243 9.70 3.46 14.04
C LEU A 243 10.39 4.79 14.35
N GLN A 244 10.02 5.45 15.44
CA GLN A 244 10.69 6.66 15.92
C GLN A 244 12.14 6.38 16.36
N ALA A 245 12.42 5.23 16.97
CA ALA A 245 13.78 4.82 17.30
C ALA A 245 14.61 4.56 16.03
N MET A 246 14.04 3.90 15.02
CA MET A 246 14.67 3.73 13.70
C MET A 246 14.94 5.05 13.00
N GLN A 247 14.00 6.00 13.06
CA GLN A 247 14.20 7.35 12.53
C GLN A 247 15.39 8.07 13.21
N ARG A 248 15.49 7.99 14.55
CA ARG A 248 16.66 8.54 15.27
C ARG A 248 17.94 7.84 14.85
N LEU A 249 17.94 6.52 14.79
CA LEU A 249 19.12 5.73 14.40
C LEU A 249 19.60 6.08 12.99
N CYS A 250 18.68 6.30 12.04
CA CYS A 250 19.01 6.80 10.71
C CYS A 250 19.67 8.18 10.76
N ARG A 251 19.12 9.10 11.55
CA ARG A 251 19.67 10.44 11.73
C ARG A 251 21.09 10.40 12.30
N ASP A 252 21.31 9.60 13.34
CA ASP A 252 22.59 9.48 14.06
C ASP A 252 23.69 8.83 13.19
N ASN A 253 23.31 8.09 12.12
CA ASN A 253 24.22 7.42 11.20
C ASN A 253 24.22 8.03 9.79
N ASP A 254 23.72 9.24 9.62
CA ASP A 254 23.64 9.92 8.32
C ASP A 254 23.02 9.05 7.22
N ALA A 255 21.92 8.38 7.52
CA ALA A 255 21.07 7.65 6.58
C ALA A 255 19.68 8.30 6.50
N LEU A 256 19.01 8.24 5.35
CA LEU A 256 17.65 8.75 5.22
C LEU A 256 16.62 7.77 5.81
N PHE A 257 15.53 8.32 6.34
CA PHE A 257 14.36 7.58 6.78
C PHE A 257 13.28 7.66 5.71
N VAL A 258 13.05 6.54 5.02
CA VAL A 258 12.14 6.44 3.86
C VAL A 258 10.89 5.64 4.25
N LEU A 259 9.72 6.15 3.93
CA LEU A 259 8.46 5.44 4.16
C LEU A 259 7.76 5.10 2.83
N ASP A 260 7.35 3.85 2.71
CA ASP A 260 6.52 3.35 1.63
C ASP A 260 5.04 3.43 2.04
N GLU A 261 4.37 4.48 1.61
CA GLU A 261 2.94 4.72 1.83
C GLU A 261 2.07 4.31 0.62
N VAL A 262 2.61 3.49 -0.26
CA VAL A 262 1.91 3.03 -1.47
C VAL A 262 0.58 2.38 -1.13
N GLN A 263 0.46 1.66 -0.03
CA GLN A 263 -0.81 1.06 0.37
C GLN A 263 -1.52 1.80 1.51
N THR A 264 -0.80 2.31 2.48
CA THR A 264 -1.32 2.95 3.68
C THR A 264 -1.84 4.36 3.44
N GLY A 265 -1.28 5.07 2.47
CA GLY A 265 -1.58 6.47 2.17
C GLY A 265 -2.96 6.73 1.58
N VAL A 266 -3.24 8.01 1.37
CA VAL A 266 -4.46 8.54 0.78
C VAL A 266 -5.71 8.09 1.53
N GLY A 267 -5.74 8.38 2.83
CA GLY A 267 -6.95 8.28 3.65
C GLY A 267 -7.31 6.90 4.18
N LEU A 268 -6.70 5.80 3.71
CA LEU A 268 -7.10 4.46 4.14
C LEU A 268 -7.03 4.26 5.66
N THR A 269 -6.08 4.92 6.31
CA THR A 269 -5.88 4.89 7.77
C THR A 269 -6.60 6.04 8.50
N GLY A 270 -7.27 6.94 7.77
CA GLY A 270 -7.98 8.10 8.31
C GLY A 270 -7.20 9.41 8.32
N THR A 271 -5.98 9.43 7.77
CA THR A 271 -5.17 10.64 7.51
C THR A 271 -4.63 10.56 6.10
N ALA A 272 -4.16 11.67 5.53
CA ALA A 272 -3.53 11.67 4.20
C ALA A 272 -2.45 10.57 4.13
N TRP A 273 -1.60 10.49 5.15
CA TRP A 273 -0.53 9.51 5.29
C TRP A 273 -0.55 8.86 6.67
N ALA A 274 -0.24 7.56 6.75
CA ALA A 274 -0.24 6.82 8.01
C ALA A 274 0.84 7.34 8.98
N TYR A 275 1.99 7.80 8.47
CA TYR A 275 3.08 8.31 9.30
C TYR A 275 2.65 9.47 10.19
N GLN A 276 1.66 10.27 9.77
CA GLN A 276 1.14 11.40 10.55
C GLN A 276 0.56 10.95 11.89
N GLN A 277 -0.08 9.78 11.92
CA GLN A 277 -0.64 9.22 13.16
C GLN A 277 0.40 8.53 14.04
N LEU A 278 1.58 8.25 13.50
CA LEU A 278 2.67 7.58 14.20
C LEU A 278 3.71 8.58 14.74
N GLY A 279 3.50 9.88 14.50
CA GLY A 279 4.43 10.94 14.91
C GLY A 279 5.81 10.78 14.27
N LEU A 280 5.84 10.38 13.00
CA LEU A 280 7.08 10.20 12.22
C LEU A 280 7.35 11.40 11.33
N GLU A 281 8.62 11.62 11.05
CA GLU A 281 9.13 12.68 10.18
C GLU A 281 10.02 12.08 9.10
N PRO A 282 9.44 11.45 8.05
CA PRO A 282 10.23 10.86 6.97
C PRO A 282 10.98 11.91 6.16
N ASP A 283 12.14 11.53 5.62
CA ASP A 283 12.90 12.34 4.66
C ASP A 283 12.35 12.18 3.24
N VAL A 284 11.83 10.98 2.93
CA VAL A 284 11.21 10.63 1.64
C VAL A 284 9.99 9.75 1.88
N VAL A 285 8.91 10.02 1.17
CA VAL A 285 7.68 9.21 1.15
C VAL A 285 7.41 8.75 -0.27
N ALA A 286 7.29 7.43 -0.50
CA ALA A 286 6.84 6.86 -1.76
C ALA A 286 5.34 6.60 -1.71
N PHE A 287 4.63 6.91 -2.79
CA PHE A 287 3.18 6.74 -2.90
C PHE A 287 2.75 6.20 -4.27
N ALA A 288 1.58 5.57 -4.33
CA ALA A 288 0.92 5.15 -5.57
C ALA A 288 -0.55 4.76 -5.31
N LYS A 289 -1.06 3.74 -6.01
CA LYS A 289 -2.39 3.14 -5.85
C LYS A 289 -3.52 4.17 -5.89
N LYS A 290 -4.02 4.63 -4.72
CA LYS A 290 -5.14 5.57 -4.62
C LYS A 290 -4.87 6.92 -5.28
N VAL A 291 -3.61 7.33 -5.42
CA VAL A 291 -3.21 8.48 -6.23
C VAL A 291 -3.40 8.24 -7.73
N GLN A 292 -3.61 7.01 -8.18
CA GLN A 292 -3.72 6.54 -9.56
C GLN A 292 -2.41 6.55 -10.36
N LEU A 293 -1.39 7.21 -9.88
CA LEU A 293 -0.02 7.19 -10.39
C LEU A 293 0.94 7.03 -9.21
N GLY A 294 2.19 6.70 -9.49
CA GLY A 294 3.25 6.63 -8.50
C GLY A 294 4.00 7.94 -8.36
N GLY A 295 4.76 8.06 -7.28
CA GLY A 295 5.63 9.21 -7.05
C GLY A 295 6.29 9.19 -5.70
N ILE A 296 7.08 10.22 -5.45
CA ILE A 296 7.70 10.49 -4.15
C ILE A 296 7.48 11.94 -3.75
N MET A 297 7.40 12.16 -2.45
CA MET A 297 7.62 13.47 -1.82
C MET A 297 8.93 13.40 -1.05
N ALA A 298 9.71 14.48 -1.06
CA ALA A 298 10.98 14.58 -0.34
C ALA A 298 11.24 16.00 0.15
N GLY A 299 12.14 16.11 1.12
CA GLY A 299 12.55 17.36 1.75
C GLY A 299 13.38 17.08 2.98
N ARG A 300 13.25 17.94 4.02
CA ARG A 300 13.99 17.75 5.27
C ARG A 300 15.49 17.62 4.96
N ARG A 301 16.08 16.49 5.35
CA ARG A 301 17.52 16.23 5.16
C ARG A 301 17.96 16.06 3.72
N VAL A 302 17.03 15.79 2.76
CA VAL A 302 17.40 15.74 1.35
C VAL A 302 17.99 17.09 0.88
N ASP A 303 17.49 18.20 1.43
CA ASP A 303 17.93 19.54 1.11
C ASP A 303 19.29 19.92 1.73
N ASP A 304 19.84 19.11 2.64
CA ASP A 304 21.20 19.29 3.16
C ASP A 304 22.26 19.09 2.03
N VAL A 305 21.89 18.45 0.94
CA VAL A 305 22.70 18.26 -0.27
C VAL A 305 22.18 19.18 -1.38
N PRO A 306 22.88 20.28 -1.70
CA PRO A 306 22.40 21.27 -2.69
C PRO A 306 22.20 20.69 -4.10
N ASP A 307 23.04 19.74 -4.50
CA ASP A 307 23.00 19.09 -5.82
C ASP A 307 22.21 17.76 -5.78
N ASN A 308 21.16 17.67 -4.99
CA ASN A 308 20.31 16.48 -4.88
C ASN A 308 19.53 16.21 -6.18
N VAL A 309 18.81 15.09 -6.23
CA VAL A 309 18.09 14.62 -7.44
C VAL A 309 17.00 15.60 -7.91
N PHE A 310 16.50 16.50 -7.07
CA PHE A 310 15.50 17.50 -7.43
C PHE A 310 16.13 18.80 -7.98
N ALA A 311 17.41 19.02 -7.72
CA ALA A 311 18.16 20.20 -8.17
C ALA A 311 18.90 19.93 -9.49
N VAL A 312 19.31 18.70 -9.76
CA VAL A 312 20.10 18.34 -10.94
C VAL A 312 19.23 17.71 -12.01
N SER A 313 19.12 18.37 -13.17
CA SER A 313 18.34 17.88 -14.31
C SER A 313 18.74 16.45 -14.71
N SER A 314 17.76 15.63 -15.05
CA SER A 314 17.90 14.25 -15.55
C SER A 314 18.45 13.22 -14.53
N ARG A 315 18.60 13.58 -13.26
CA ARG A 315 19.02 12.62 -12.22
C ARG A 315 17.96 11.57 -11.93
N ILE A 316 16.71 11.98 -11.83
CA ILE A 316 15.53 11.12 -11.85
C ILE A 316 14.62 11.62 -12.97
N ASN A 317 14.16 10.71 -13.79
CA ASN A 317 13.27 11.04 -14.91
C ASN A 317 12.57 9.78 -15.44
N SER A 318 11.49 9.97 -16.17
CA SER A 318 10.87 8.95 -17.02
C SER A 318 10.19 9.64 -18.20
N THR A 319 10.03 8.95 -19.32
CA THR A 319 9.48 9.54 -20.56
C THR A 319 8.15 10.26 -20.33
N TRP A 320 7.26 9.68 -19.53
CA TRP A 320 5.93 10.25 -19.33
C TRP A 320 5.77 11.03 -18.02
N GLY A 321 6.59 10.77 -17.00
CA GLY A 321 6.48 11.45 -15.70
C GLY A 321 5.13 11.21 -15.02
N GLY A 322 4.54 10.01 -15.17
CA GLY A 322 3.15 9.70 -14.86
C GLY A 322 2.22 9.94 -16.06
N GLY A 323 1.08 9.25 -16.11
CA GLY A 323 0.09 9.36 -17.19
C GLY A 323 -0.81 10.60 -17.00
N LEU A 324 -0.95 11.45 -18.04
CA LEU A 324 -1.81 12.64 -17.97
C LEU A 324 -3.26 12.30 -17.64
N ALA A 325 -3.81 11.23 -18.22
CA ALA A 325 -5.16 10.78 -17.93
C ALA A 325 -5.33 10.36 -16.44
N ASP A 326 -4.30 9.75 -15.87
CA ASP A 326 -4.28 9.37 -14.45
C ASP A 326 -4.18 10.61 -13.55
N MET A 327 -3.45 11.65 -13.95
CA MET A 327 -3.38 12.92 -13.24
C MET A 327 -4.73 13.64 -13.23
N VAL A 328 -5.41 13.72 -14.38
CA VAL A 328 -6.75 14.32 -14.50
C VAL A 328 -7.75 13.56 -13.63
N ARG A 329 -7.73 12.22 -13.68
CA ARG A 329 -8.59 11.40 -12.84
C ARG A 329 -8.28 11.57 -11.36
N SER A 330 -7.01 11.51 -10.99
CA SER A 330 -6.55 11.68 -9.60
C SER A 330 -6.96 13.02 -9.01
N ARG A 331 -6.80 14.11 -9.77
CA ARG A 331 -7.25 15.43 -9.37
C ARG A 331 -8.72 15.38 -8.93
N ARG A 332 -9.63 14.85 -9.76
CA ARG A 332 -11.06 14.76 -9.43
C ARG A 332 -11.30 13.88 -8.19
N LEU A 333 -10.62 12.75 -8.08
CA LEU A 333 -10.76 11.87 -6.90
C LEU A 333 -10.33 12.59 -5.62
N LEU A 334 -9.24 13.33 -5.65
CA LEU A 334 -8.74 14.10 -4.49
C LEU A 334 -9.65 15.28 -4.14
N GLU A 335 -10.22 15.97 -5.13
CA GLU A 335 -11.23 17.02 -4.92
C GLU A 335 -12.46 16.46 -4.18
N VAL A 336 -12.91 15.25 -4.54
CA VAL A 336 -14.02 14.58 -3.84
C VAL A 336 -13.62 14.17 -2.42
N VAL A 337 -12.43 13.59 -2.24
CA VAL A 337 -11.91 13.23 -0.92
C VAL A 337 -11.89 14.42 0.04
N GLU A 338 -11.44 15.58 -0.44
CA GLU A 338 -11.40 16.84 0.32
C GLU A 338 -12.81 17.37 0.60
N ARG A 339 -13.63 17.52 -0.46
CA ARG A 339 -15.00 18.06 -0.36
C ARG A 339 -15.86 17.31 0.64
N ASP A 340 -15.79 15.98 0.61
CA ASP A 340 -16.63 15.11 1.43
C ASP A 340 -16.01 14.77 2.78
N GLY A 341 -14.82 15.27 3.09
CA GLY A 341 -14.13 15.04 4.36
C GLY A 341 -13.84 13.57 4.63
N LEU A 342 -13.48 12.80 3.59
CA LEU A 342 -13.41 11.34 3.68
C LEU A 342 -12.35 10.85 4.67
N PHE A 343 -11.32 11.62 4.98
CA PHE A 343 -10.33 11.22 5.99
C PHE A 343 -10.96 11.09 7.38
N ASP A 344 -11.80 12.06 7.77
CA ASP A 344 -12.49 12.01 9.08
C ASP A 344 -13.62 10.97 9.07
N GLN A 345 -14.30 10.78 7.95
CA GLN A 345 -15.26 9.69 7.79
C GLN A 345 -14.59 8.32 7.99
N VAL A 346 -13.41 8.10 7.38
CA VAL A 346 -12.65 6.84 7.54
C VAL A 346 -12.22 6.61 8.99
N LYS A 347 -11.85 7.66 9.75
CA LYS A 347 -11.54 7.52 11.19
C LYS A 347 -12.74 6.97 11.96
N SER A 348 -13.91 7.57 11.78
CA SER A 348 -15.12 7.18 12.52
C SER A 348 -15.66 5.83 12.07
N THR A 349 -15.81 5.62 10.76
CA THR A 349 -16.27 4.34 10.19
C THR A 349 -15.30 3.20 10.50
N GLY A 350 -13.99 3.47 10.42
CA GLY A 350 -12.96 2.47 10.71
C GLY A 350 -12.92 2.06 12.19
N ALA A 351 -13.10 3.01 13.11
CA ALA A 351 -13.18 2.70 14.54
C ALA A 351 -14.39 1.81 14.86
N TRP A 352 -15.56 2.15 14.30
CA TRP A 352 -16.74 1.33 14.40
C TRP A 352 -16.51 -0.07 13.79
N PHE A 353 -15.97 -0.12 12.57
CA PHE A 353 -15.74 -1.38 11.86
C PHE A 353 -14.77 -2.31 12.61
N LEU A 354 -13.71 -1.76 13.20
CA LEU A 354 -12.78 -2.55 14.01
C LEU A 354 -13.46 -3.16 15.23
N THR A 355 -14.32 -2.40 15.90
CA THR A 355 -15.10 -2.89 17.07
C THR A 355 -16.01 -4.06 16.65
N GLU A 356 -16.78 -3.89 15.59
CA GLU A 356 -17.67 -4.94 15.07
C GLU A 356 -16.88 -6.19 14.61
N LEU A 357 -15.72 -5.99 13.99
CA LEU A 357 -14.84 -7.09 13.57
C LEU A 357 -14.30 -7.86 14.79
N GLN A 358 -13.95 -7.16 15.87
CA GLN A 358 -13.55 -7.77 17.14
C GLN A 358 -14.69 -8.57 17.75
N GLU A 359 -15.93 -8.07 17.70
CA GLU A 359 -17.12 -8.79 18.17
C GLU A 359 -17.36 -10.06 17.35
N VAL A 360 -17.25 -9.99 16.02
CA VAL A 360 -17.31 -11.18 15.16
C VAL A 360 -16.23 -12.17 15.56
N GLY A 361 -14.98 -11.72 15.66
CA GLY A 361 -13.85 -12.57 16.03
C GLY A 361 -14.03 -13.28 17.37
N SER A 362 -14.58 -12.58 18.36
CA SER A 362 -14.80 -13.12 19.72
C SER A 362 -15.76 -14.31 19.75
N ARG A 363 -16.64 -14.45 18.76
CA ARG A 363 -17.57 -15.60 18.64
C ARG A 363 -16.89 -16.87 18.12
N PHE A 364 -15.66 -16.75 17.58
CA PHE A 364 -14.92 -17.87 17.01
C PHE A 364 -13.54 -18.03 17.67
N PRO A 365 -13.48 -18.25 19.01
CA PRO A 365 -12.22 -18.44 19.71
C PRO A 365 -11.50 -19.68 19.20
N GLY A 366 -10.18 -19.58 18.99
CA GLY A 366 -9.37 -20.65 18.39
C GLY A 366 -9.36 -20.66 16.85
N LEU A 367 -10.28 -19.95 16.19
CA LEU A 367 -10.27 -19.78 14.73
C LEU A 367 -9.86 -18.36 14.35
N VAL A 368 -10.34 -17.35 15.03
CA VAL A 368 -10.00 -15.94 14.79
C VAL A 368 -9.11 -15.41 15.91
N SER A 369 -8.02 -14.78 15.55
CA SER A 369 -7.09 -14.15 16.50
C SER A 369 -6.51 -12.87 15.92
N ASN A 370 -5.81 -12.09 16.76
CA ASN A 370 -5.01 -10.95 16.35
C ASN A 370 -5.79 -9.96 15.46
N VAL A 371 -7.04 -9.64 15.83
CA VAL A 371 -7.87 -8.66 15.13
C VAL A 371 -7.26 -7.28 15.32
N ARG A 372 -6.99 -6.60 14.22
CA ARG A 372 -6.26 -5.33 14.20
C ARG A 372 -6.76 -4.41 13.09
N GLY A 373 -6.49 -3.12 13.24
CA GLY A 373 -6.84 -2.16 12.20
C GLY A 373 -6.46 -0.73 12.54
N ARG A 374 -6.45 0.10 11.50
CA ARG A 374 -6.34 1.55 11.56
C ARG A 374 -7.12 2.15 10.40
N GLY A 375 -8.15 2.93 10.71
CA GLY A 375 -9.14 3.33 9.72
C GLY A 375 -9.79 2.11 9.08
N LEU A 376 -9.89 2.07 7.76
CA LEU A 376 -10.45 0.94 7.00
C LEU A 376 -9.41 -0.15 6.65
N MET A 377 -8.15 0.04 7.04
CA MET A 377 -7.11 -0.97 6.92
C MET A 377 -7.19 -1.93 8.10
N CYS A 378 -8.01 -2.97 7.99
CA CYS A 378 -8.25 -3.97 9.04
C CYS A 378 -7.85 -5.37 8.57
N ALA A 379 -7.53 -6.22 9.55
CA ALA A 379 -7.18 -7.62 9.32
C ALA A 379 -7.40 -8.47 10.59
N PHE A 380 -7.43 -9.78 10.40
CA PHE A 380 -7.37 -10.78 11.47
C PHE A 380 -6.60 -12.01 11.01
N ASP A 381 -6.16 -12.81 11.96
CA ASP A 381 -5.43 -14.04 11.70
C ASP A 381 -6.32 -15.27 11.90
N LEU A 382 -6.05 -16.29 11.08
CA LEU A 382 -6.55 -17.65 11.18
C LEU A 382 -5.43 -18.59 11.66
N PRO A 383 -5.73 -19.85 12.05
CA PRO A 383 -4.70 -20.77 12.54
C PRO A 383 -3.59 -21.05 11.54
N GLY A 384 -3.92 -21.10 10.24
CA GLY A 384 -2.96 -21.38 9.19
C GLY A 384 -3.43 -21.00 7.79
N THR A 385 -2.59 -21.34 6.81
CA THR A 385 -2.84 -21.07 5.38
C THR A 385 -4.08 -21.80 4.88
N ALA A 386 -4.30 -23.04 5.32
CA ALA A 386 -5.44 -23.84 4.86
C ALA A 386 -6.78 -23.24 5.26
N GLU A 387 -6.90 -22.81 6.52
CA GLU A 387 -8.11 -22.15 7.03
C GLU A 387 -8.33 -20.79 6.36
N ARG A 388 -7.25 -20.03 6.14
CA ARG A 388 -7.27 -18.75 5.43
C ARG A 388 -7.81 -18.91 4.00
N ASP A 389 -7.27 -19.84 3.25
CA ASP A 389 -7.64 -20.05 1.85
C ASP A 389 -9.06 -20.63 1.72
N SER A 390 -9.45 -21.51 2.65
CA SER A 390 -10.81 -22.04 2.74
C SER A 390 -11.82 -20.92 3.05
N LEU A 391 -11.51 -20.04 4.02
CA LEU A 391 -12.38 -18.90 4.34
C LEU A 391 -12.53 -17.96 3.15
N GLN A 392 -11.43 -17.65 2.47
CA GLN A 392 -11.47 -16.81 1.27
C GLN A 392 -12.36 -17.40 0.17
N SER A 393 -12.27 -18.71 -0.05
CA SER A 393 -13.12 -19.40 -1.03
C SER A 393 -14.60 -19.35 -0.64
N ILE A 394 -14.93 -19.63 0.62
CA ILE A 394 -16.32 -19.56 1.13
C ILE A 394 -16.88 -18.13 0.96
N LEU A 395 -16.12 -17.12 1.36
CA LEU A 395 -16.52 -15.72 1.22
C LEU A 395 -16.83 -15.35 -0.23
N ARG A 396 -15.94 -15.68 -1.15
CA ARG A 396 -16.11 -15.38 -2.57
C ARG A 396 -17.24 -16.16 -3.20
N GLU A 397 -17.28 -17.48 -2.99
CA GLU A 397 -18.16 -18.35 -3.75
C GLU A 397 -19.58 -18.42 -3.19
N GLN A 398 -19.72 -18.37 -1.86
CA GLN A 398 -21.01 -18.55 -1.20
C GLN A 398 -21.60 -17.23 -0.67
N GLU A 399 -20.76 -16.36 -0.13
CA GLU A 399 -21.21 -15.07 0.45
C GLU A 399 -21.12 -13.91 -0.55
N LYS A 400 -20.45 -14.10 -1.70
CA LYS A 400 -20.23 -13.07 -2.73
C LYS A 400 -19.50 -11.84 -2.16
N ILE A 401 -18.47 -12.07 -1.36
CA ILE A 401 -17.63 -11.05 -0.74
C ILE A 401 -16.19 -11.24 -1.21
N LEU A 402 -15.57 -10.18 -1.72
CA LEU A 402 -14.20 -10.17 -2.16
C LEU A 402 -13.29 -9.61 -1.07
N LEU A 403 -12.44 -10.46 -0.54
CA LEU A 403 -11.38 -10.16 0.40
C LEU A 403 -10.05 -10.76 -0.06
N LEU A 404 -8.95 -10.26 0.45
CA LEU A 404 -7.62 -10.74 0.11
C LEU A 404 -6.91 -11.40 1.30
N PRO A 405 -6.11 -12.44 1.04
CA PRO A 405 -5.17 -12.95 2.02
C PRO A 405 -3.95 -12.00 2.11
N CYS A 406 -3.24 -12.05 3.23
CA CYS A 406 -1.91 -11.48 3.37
C CYS A 406 -1.09 -12.28 4.39
N GLY A 407 0.23 -12.32 4.19
CA GLY A 407 1.06 -13.21 4.98
C GLY A 407 0.57 -14.66 4.95
N PRO A 408 1.05 -15.52 5.86
CA PRO A 408 0.70 -16.95 5.84
C PRO A 408 -0.73 -17.25 6.33
N ARG A 409 -1.38 -16.36 7.11
CA ARG A 409 -2.60 -16.70 7.84
C ARG A 409 -3.63 -15.57 7.98
N SER A 410 -3.37 -14.40 7.44
CA SER A 410 -4.25 -13.24 7.65
C SER A 410 -5.22 -13.04 6.48
N ILE A 411 -6.43 -12.56 6.81
CA ILE A 411 -7.39 -11.96 5.89
C ILE A 411 -7.42 -10.46 6.14
N ARG A 412 -7.40 -9.67 5.06
CA ARG A 412 -7.35 -8.20 5.12
C ARG A 412 -8.50 -7.54 4.38
N PHE A 413 -8.92 -6.38 4.92
CA PHE A 413 -9.95 -5.51 4.35
C PHE A 413 -9.30 -4.27 3.76
N ARG A 414 -9.74 -3.90 2.55
CA ARG A 414 -9.29 -2.72 1.80
C ARG A 414 -10.45 -2.11 1.02
N PRO A 415 -11.57 -1.78 1.66
CA PRO A 415 -12.71 -1.21 0.95
C PRO A 415 -12.38 0.19 0.43
N ALA A 416 -13.24 0.71 -0.46
CA ALA A 416 -13.22 2.10 -0.86
C ALA A 416 -13.44 3.03 0.36
N LEU A 417 -12.92 4.26 0.32
CA LEU A 417 -13.08 5.24 1.42
C LEU A 417 -14.54 5.65 1.61
N THR A 418 -15.34 5.51 0.56
CA THR A 418 -16.77 5.85 0.51
C THR A 418 -17.69 4.73 0.99
N ILE A 419 -17.14 3.58 1.43
CA ILE A 419 -17.96 2.46 1.87
C ILE A 419 -18.88 2.85 3.02
N SER A 420 -20.14 2.42 2.95
CA SER A 420 -21.13 2.67 4.00
C SER A 420 -21.05 1.66 5.16
N THR A 421 -21.57 2.03 6.31
CA THR A 421 -21.70 1.13 7.46
C THR A 421 -22.64 -0.04 7.16
N GLU A 422 -23.66 0.15 6.31
CA GLU A 422 -24.58 -0.89 5.85
C GLU A 422 -23.86 -1.94 4.98
N GLU A 423 -22.98 -1.50 4.09
CA GLU A 423 -22.16 -2.41 3.27
C GLU A 423 -21.16 -3.18 4.14
N LEU A 424 -20.49 -2.49 5.07
CA LEU A 424 -19.61 -3.14 6.03
C LEU A 424 -20.33 -4.13 6.92
N SER A 425 -21.55 -3.80 7.41
CA SER A 425 -22.41 -4.73 8.16
C SER A 425 -22.80 -5.95 7.33
N THR A 426 -23.05 -5.77 6.03
CA THR A 426 -23.31 -6.87 5.10
C THR A 426 -22.09 -7.78 4.98
N GLY A 427 -20.90 -7.19 4.87
CA GLY A 427 -19.63 -7.91 4.86
C GLY A 427 -19.39 -8.71 6.14
N LEU A 428 -19.61 -8.09 7.30
CA LEU A 428 -19.45 -8.74 8.62
C LEU A 428 -20.44 -9.90 8.82
N LYS A 429 -21.70 -9.75 8.39
CA LYS A 429 -22.68 -10.85 8.44
C LYS A 429 -22.28 -12.02 7.55
N GLY A 430 -21.74 -11.74 6.35
CA GLY A 430 -21.21 -12.78 5.48
C GLY A 430 -19.98 -13.45 6.08
N LEU A 431 -19.07 -12.68 6.69
CA LEU A 431 -17.93 -13.21 7.43
C LEU A 431 -18.35 -14.14 8.57
N ASP A 432 -19.33 -13.76 9.37
CA ASP A 432 -19.85 -14.57 10.47
C ASP A 432 -20.41 -15.92 9.97
N ARG A 433 -21.19 -15.92 8.89
CA ARG A 433 -21.68 -17.16 8.26
C ARG A 433 -20.55 -18.03 7.69
N ALA A 434 -19.56 -17.41 7.05
CA ALA A 434 -18.42 -18.12 6.48
C ALA A 434 -17.56 -18.78 7.56
N LEU A 435 -17.28 -18.06 8.65
CA LEU A 435 -16.56 -18.60 9.83
C LEU A 435 -17.33 -19.73 10.50
N SER A 436 -18.66 -19.62 10.64
CA SER A 436 -19.51 -20.68 11.17
C SER A 436 -19.42 -21.98 10.33
N ARG A 437 -19.39 -21.85 9.00
CA ARG A 437 -19.21 -23.00 8.10
C ARG A 437 -17.82 -23.60 8.23
N LEU A 438 -16.78 -22.78 8.25
CA LEU A 438 -15.41 -23.22 8.40
C LEU A 438 -15.19 -23.98 9.71
N GLY A 439 -15.73 -23.49 10.83
CA GLY A 439 -15.67 -24.15 12.13
C GLY A 439 -16.37 -25.53 12.14
N ASN A 440 -17.47 -25.67 11.42
CA ASN A 440 -18.20 -26.94 11.33
C ASN A 440 -17.50 -27.99 10.44
N THR A 441 -16.71 -27.59 9.45
CA THR A 441 -15.94 -28.52 8.60
C THR A 441 -14.72 -29.10 9.32
N GLY A 442 -14.17 -28.42 10.32
CA GLY A 442 -13.08 -28.92 11.18
C GLY A 442 -13.52 -29.92 12.28
N ALA A 443 -14.83 -30.08 12.49
CA ALA A 443 -15.41 -30.91 13.54
C ALA A 443 -15.80 -32.35 13.07
N THR A 444 -15.31 -32.81 11.92
CA THR A 444 -15.56 -34.20 11.51
C THR A 444 -14.64 -35.10 12.35
N PRO A 445 -15.18 -36.00 13.19
CA PRO A 445 -14.35 -36.91 13.97
C PRO A 445 -13.63 -37.86 13.02
N SER A 446 -12.31 -37.95 13.15
CA SER A 446 -11.57 -39.11 12.65
C SER A 446 -12.12 -40.38 13.33
N HIS A 447 -12.86 -41.15 12.58
CA HIS A 447 -13.19 -42.55 12.93
C HIS A 447 -12.06 -43.48 12.57
#